data_86e11b33679f99b7d33ee087066191bf
#
_entry.id   86e11b33679f99b7d33ee087066191bf
#
_cell.length_a   1.000
_cell.length_b   1.000
_cell.length_c   1.000
_cell.angle_alpha   90.00
_cell.angle_beta   90.00
_cell.angle_gamma   90.00
#
_symmetry.space_group_name_H-M   'P 1'
#
loop_
_entity.id
_entity.type
_entity.pdbx_description
1 polymer ?
#
loop_
_entity_poly.entity_id
_entity_poly.type
_entity_poly.pdbx_seq_one_letter_code
_entity_poly.pdbx_strand_id
1 'polypeptide(L)'
;MDNVVARLMRYAKVWSESDYHANRGTTPSTDRQFDMARLLVEELHGMGVDNAFVDDTCYVYASLPATPDCEHLPVIGLIAHMDTTPDMTGKDVKPQILHYDGGDLVLNPEQNIVMRGSDFPELKKFIGQDLVCTDGTTLLGADDKAGIAIILQAVEELLAENAPHGAIKLGFTPDEEIGLGASKFDVKGFGADFAYTLDGGDITDYEYETFNAAKSVVTVHGFSIHPGTSKDRMKNALLIAMEYNALLPALETPSHTEGYEGFFHLQEMHGKVEEATMEYIIRDHSMERFRQRIAVMNAAAEQIDRRYGKGTVTVDTQDQYYNMYEVLKDHMEIVELAEAARSEERRVGKECRSRWSPYH
;
A
#
# COMPACT_ATOMS: atom_id res chain seq x y z
N MET A 1 23.30 16.69 13.29
CA MET A 1 22.57 15.48 12.94
C MET A 1 21.08 15.79 13.02
N ASP A 2 20.38 15.64 11.93
CA ASP A 2 18.91 15.77 11.94
C ASP A 2 18.34 14.57 12.71
N ASN A 3 17.25 14.72 13.39
CA ASN A 3 16.62 13.56 14.02
C ASN A 3 15.46 13.08 13.13
N VAL A 4 15.05 11.86 13.30
CA VAL A 4 14.00 11.22 12.49
C VAL A 4 12.69 12.04 12.48
N VAL A 5 12.35 12.71 13.59
CA VAL A 5 11.17 13.59 13.69
C VAL A 5 11.31 14.81 12.80
N ALA A 6 12.45 15.48 12.83
CA ALA A 6 12.70 16.64 11.99
C ALA A 6 12.70 16.27 10.49
N ARG A 7 13.22 15.08 10.15
CA ARG A 7 13.13 14.52 8.79
C ARG A 7 11.68 14.35 8.36
N LEU A 8 10.87 13.63 9.14
CA LEU A 8 9.46 13.43 8.82
C LEU A 8 8.73 14.76 8.65
N MET A 9 8.91 15.71 9.58
CA MET A 9 8.25 17.02 9.48
C MET A 9 8.69 17.82 8.24
N ARG A 10 9.91 17.62 7.75
CA ARG A 10 10.40 18.20 6.50
C ARG A 10 9.77 17.51 5.29
N TYR A 11 9.75 16.17 5.28
CA TYR A 11 9.18 15.38 4.18
C TYR A 11 7.66 15.54 4.05
N ALA A 12 6.94 15.64 5.17
CA ALA A 12 5.51 15.89 5.19
C ALA A 12 5.11 17.17 4.42
N LYS A 13 5.99 18.17 4.37
CA LYS A 13 5.74 19.44 3.64
C LYS A 13 5.91 19.32 2.13
N VAL A 14 6.52 18.25 1.64
CA VAL A 14 6.68 18.02 0.20
C VAL A 14 5.40 17.42 -0.34
N TRP A 15 4.77 18.08 -1.27
CA TRP A 15 3.57 17.57 -1.91
C TRP A 15 3.92 16.50 -2.95
N SER A 16 3.62 15.23 -2.65
CA SER A 16 3.96 14.08 -3.48
C SER A 16 2.78 13.13 -3.74
N GLU A 17 1.56 13.65 -3.71
CA GLU A 17 0.30 12.92 -3.89
C GLU A 17 0.23 12.25 -5.27
N SER A 18 -0.13 10.97 -5.32
CA SER A 18 -0.43 10.22 -6.54
C SER A 18 -1.79 10.56 -7.14
N ASP A 19 -2.20 9.93 -8.24
CA ASP A 19 -3.49 10.19 -8.91
C ASP A 19 -4.09 8.91 -9.48
N TYR A 20 -5.26 8.50 -8.96
CA TYR A 20 -6.03 7.35 -9.46
C TYR A 20 -6.45 7.46 -10.94
N HIS A 21 -6.57 8.69 -11.44
CA HIS A 21 -7.07 8.98 -12.80
C HIS A 21 -5.98 9.19 -13.83
N ALA A 22 -4.71 9.08 -13.43
CA ALA A 22 -3.60 9.16 -14.36
C ALA A 22 -3.70 8.09 -15.45
N ASN A 23 -3.19 8.41 -16.63
CA ASN A 23 -3.16 7.45 -17.73
C ASN A 23 -2.43 6.17 -17.31
N ARG A 24 -3.10 5.02 -17.40
CA ARG A 24 -2.50 3.71 -17.13
C ARG A 24 -1.28 3.51 -18.03
N GLY A 25 -0.11 3.37 -17.41
CA GLY A 25 1.17 3.22 -18.10
C GLY A 25 2.10 4.43 -17.99
N THR A 26 1.65 5.55 -17.41
CA THR A 26 2.50 6.65 -17.01
C THR A 26 2.93 6.44 -15.55
N THR A 27 4.21 6.46 -15.28
CA THR A 27 4.81 6.39 -13.95
C THR A 27 5.89 7.47 -13.89
N PRO A 28 5.86 8.39 -12.91
CA PRO A 28 4.85 8.48 -11.85
C PRO A 28 3.51 9.01 -12.37
N SER A 29 2.43 8.78 -11.61
CA SER A 29 1.08 9.28 -11.93
C SER A 29 1.00 10.81 -11.86
N THR A 30 1.91 11.44 -11.11
CA THR A 30 2.03 12.89 -10.98
C THR A 30 3.49 13.34 -10.96
N ASP A 31 3.81 14.42 -11.69
CA ASP A 31 5.17 14.97 -11.73
C ASP A 31 5.68 15.51 -10.38
N ARG A 32 4.75 15.82 -9.45
CA ARG A 32 5.08 16.33 -8.11
C ARG A 32 5.86 15.33 -7.25
N GLN A 33 5.77 14.05 -7.54
CA GLN A 33 6.53 13.02 -6.84
C GLN A 33 8.05 13.16 -7.07
N PHE A 34 8.47 13.72 -8.21
CA PHE A 34 9.88 14.05 -8.44
C PHE A 34 10.43 15.09 -7.46
N ASP A 35 9.60 15.93 -6.83
CA ASP A 35 10.09 16.88 -5.83
C ASP A 35 10.59 16.14 -4.58
N MET A 36 9.88 15.09 -4.17
CA MET A 36 10.33 14.21 -3.09
C MET A 36 11.57 13.42 -3.51
N ALA A 37 11.55 12.82 -4.69
CA ALA A 37 12.69 12.06 -5.22
C ALA A 37 13.99 12.89 -5.26
N ARG A 38 13.92 14.11 -5.76
CA ARG A 38 15.08 15.04 -5.80
C ARG A 38 15.58 15.39 -4.40
N LEU A 39 14.68 15.66 -3.47
CA LEU A 39 15.05 15.94 -2.08
C LEU A 39 15.83 14.77 -1.47
N LEU A 40 15.38 13.53 -1.70
CA LEU A 40 16.05 12.34 -1.17
C LEU A 40 17.44 12.14 -1.79
N VAL A 41 17.59 12.36 -3.09
CA VAL A 41 18.90 12.27 -3.76
C VAL A 41 19.86 13.33 -3.22
N GLU A 42 19.40 14.58 -3.04
CA GLU A 42 20.20 15.65 -2.45
C GLU A 42 20.64 15.33 -1.02
N GLU A 43 19.74 14.77 -0.21
CA GLU A 43 20.05 14.40 1.17
C GLU A 43 21.05 13.24 1.23
N LEU A 44 20.88 12.21 0.40
CA LEU A 44 21.82 11.08 0.30
C LEU A 44 23.23 11.55 -0.14
N HIS A 45 23.31 12.43 -1.15
CA HIS A 45 24.58 13.03 -1.55
C HIS A 45 25.20 13.85 -0.40
N GLY A 46 24.38 14.58 0.37
CA GLY A 46 24.85 15.30 1.57
C GLY A 46 25.42 14.39 2.65
N MET A 47 25.02 13.13 2.70
CA MET A 47 25.56 12.09 3.60
C MET A 47 26.81 11.39 3.01
N GLY A 48 27.20 11.69 1.75
CA GLY A 48 28.32 11.03 1.07
C GLY A 48 27.92 9.77 0.29
N VAL A 49 26.62 9.54 0.07
CA VAL A 49 26.12 8.44 -0.79
C VAL A 49 25.99 8.95 -2.22
N ASP A 50 27.14 9.16 -2.89
CA ASP A 50 27.23 9.86 -4.20
C ASP A 50 26.61 9.07 -5.37
N ASN A 51 26.30 7.79 -5.18
CA ASN A 51 25.67 6.95 -6.20
C ASN A 51 24.13 7.01 -6.19
N ALA A 52 23.53 7.85 -5.33
CA ALA A 52 22.10 8.05 -5.30
C ALA A 52 21.63 8.75 -6.59
N PHE A 53 20.56 8.24 -7.20
CA PHE A 53 19.94 8.84 -8.38
C PHE A 53 18.45 8.58 -8.44
N VAL A 54 17.74 9.40 -9.19
CA VAL A 54 16.35 9.18 -9.56
C VAL A 54 16.30 8.83 -11.05
N ASP A 55 15.53 7.81 -11.41
CA ASP A 55 15.33 7.43 -12.80
C ASP A 55 14.19 8.20 -13.49
N ASP A 56 13.99 7.94 -14.79
CA ASP A 56 12.97 8.63 -15.60
C ASP A 56 11.53 8.30 -15.17
N THR A 57 11.36 7.27 -14.34
CA THR A 57 10.07 6.82 -13.82
C THR A 57 9.89 7.13 -12.34
N CYS A 58 10.74 8.04 -11.81
CA CYS A 58 10.67 8.55 -10.44
C CYS A 58 11.08 7.56 -9.33
N TYR A 59 11.71 6.44 -9.65
CA TYR A 59 12.30 5.60 -8.60
C TYR A 59 13.65 6.18 -8.18
N VAL A 60 13.87 6.23 -6.87
CA VAL A 60 15.17 6.60 -6.31
C VAL A 60 15.93 5.34 -5.91
N TYR A 61 17.16 5.24 -6.35
CA TYR A 61 18.06 4.16 -6.03
C TYR A 61 19.35 4.70 -5.42
N ALA A 62 19.86 4.00 -4.40
CA ALA A 62 21.17 4.25 -3.83
C ALA A 62 21.77 2.96 -3.27
N SER A 63 23.06 2.95 -2.99
CA SER A 63 23.70 1.81 -2.34
C SER A 63 24.85 2.21 -1.45
N LEU A 64 24.98 1.52 -0.32
CA LEU A 64 26.15 1.54 0.55
C LEU A 64 26.94 0.27 0.29
N PRO A 65 28.24 0.34 -0.06
CA PRO A 65 29.09 -0.84 -0.17
C PRO A 65 29.25 -1.48 1.21
N ALA A 66 29.49 -2.80 1.23
CA ALA A 66 29.84 -3.48 2.48
C ALA A 66 31.10 -2.87 3.09
N THR A 67 31.17 -2.82 4.41
CA THR A 67 32.39 -2.48 5.11
C THR A 67 33.42 -3.62 5.01
N PRO A 68 34.73 -3.35 5.19
CA PRO A 68 35.74 -4.39 5.19
C PRO A 68 35.36 -5.57 6.10
N ASP A 69 35.63 -6.78 5.65
CA ASP A 69 35.31 -8.06 6.31
C ASP A 69 33.83 -8.42 6.40
N CYS A 70 32.91 -7.59 5.82
CA CYS A 70 31.48 -7.85 5.74
C CYS A 70 30.97 -8.13 4.31
N GLU A 71 31.86 -8.24 3.32
CA GLU A 71 31.51 -8.45 1.90
C GLU A 71 30.86 -9.83 1.63
N HIS A 72 31.00 -10.75 2.57
CA HIS A 72 30.40 -12.08 2.50
C HIS A 72 28.93 -12.11 2.99
N LEU A 73 28.45 -11.03 3.58
CA LEU A 73 27.07 -10.93 4.04
C LEU A 73 26.11 -10.69 2.88
N PRO A 74 24.85 -11.13 3.00
CA PRO A 74 23.85 -10.88 1.97
C PRO A 74 23.61 -9.39 1.75
N VAL A 75 23.25 -9.02 0.54
CA VAL A 75 22.88 -7.66 0.16
C VAL A 75 21.42 -7.40 0.58
N ILE A 76 21.22 -6.49 1.51
CA ILE A 76 19.88 -6.17 2.04
C ILE A 76 19.33 -4.94 1.33
N GLY A 77 18.08 -5.01 0.87
CA GLY A 77 17.32 -3.86 0.40
C GLY A 77 16.46 -3.25 1.51
N LEU A 78 16.38 -1.92 1.53
CA LEU A 78 15.42 -1.15 2.33
C LEU A 78 14.56 -0.32 1.38
N ILE A 79 13.25 -0.46 1.49
CA ILE A 79 12.28 0.14 0.56
C ILE A 79 11.23 0.92 1.35
N ALA A 80 10.80 2.06 0.81
CA ALA A 80 9.68 2.87 1.30
C ALA A 80 9.07 3.62 0.11
N HIS A 81 7.81 4.05 0.21
CA HIS A 81 7.21 4.81 -0.88
C HIS A 81 7.20 6.33 -0.63
N MET A 82 7.23 7.09 -1.73
CA MET A 82 7.36 8.56 -1.69
C MET A 82 6.03 9.29 -1.85
N ASP A 83 5.06 8.64 -2.50
CA ASP A 83 3.77 9.25 -2.74
C ASP A 83 2.88 9.22 -1.50
N THR A 84 1.84 10.00 -1.55
CA THR A 84 0.77 10.01 -0.55
C THR A 84 -0.56 9.77 -1.25
N THR A 85 -1.51 9.20 -0.51
CA THR A 85 -2.84 8.88 -1.04
C THR A 85 -3.54 10.12 -1.64
N PRO A 86 -4.24 9.98 -2.77
CA PRO A 86 -5.07 11.05 -3.32
C PRO A 86 -6.43 11.22 -2.62
N ASP A 87 -6.75 10.41 -1.61
CA ASP A 87 -8.03 10.46 -0.90
C ASP A 87 -8.20 11.74 -0.08
N MET A 88 -7.09 12.30 0.39
CA MET A 88 -7.05 13.59 1.08
C MET A 88 -5.81 14.37 0.68
N THR A 89 -5.97 15.68 0.49
CA THR A 89 -4.86 16.52 0.03
C THR A 89 -3.66 16.50 0.96
N GLY A 90 -2.49 16.23 0.39
CA GLY A 90 -1.17 16.38 1.02
C GLY A 90 -0.47 17.69 0.66
N LYS A 91 -1.21 18.69 0.16
CA LYS A 91 -0.66 20.00 -0.20
C LYS A 91 -0.68 20.98 0.97
N ASP A 92 0.41 21.75 1.12
CA ASP A 92 0.55 22.78 2.16
C ASP A 92 0.43 22.24 3.60
N VAL A 93 0.93 21.04 3.82
CA VAL A 93 0.93 20.36 5.13
C VAL A 93 1.63 21.20 6.18
N LYS A 94 0.98 21.36 7.33
CA LYS A 94 1.51 22.06 8.50
C LYS A 94 1.76 21.08 9.65
N PRO A 95 2.89 20.36 9.62
CA PRO A 95 3.17 19.39 10.65
C PRO A 95 3.50 20.09 11.97
N GLN A 96 3.01 19.51 13.06
CA GLN A 96 3.21 20.01 14.42
C GLN A 96 3.44 18.84 15.39
N ILE A 97 3.97 19.13 16.56
CA ILE A 97 4.14 18.17 17.64
C ILE A 97 3.20 18.57 18.77
N LEU A 98 2.32 17.65 19.18
CA LEU A 98 1.37 17.86 20.25
C LEU A 98 1.59 16.83 21.35
N HIS A 99 1.66 17.29 22.60
CA HIS A 99 1.67 16.39 23.76
C HIS A 99 0.26 15.86 23.99
N TYR A 100 0.12 14.56 24.19
CA TYR A 100 -1.20 13.94 24.37
C TYR A 100 -1.38 13.43 25.80
N ASP A 101 -2.21 14.13 26.55
CA ASP A 101 -2.54 13.80 27.94
C ASP A 101 -3.77 12.89 28.10
N GLY A 102 -4.39 12.49 26.98
CA GLY A 102 -5.64 11.71 26.93
C GLY A 102 -6.86 12.57 26.58
N GLY A 103 -7.97 11.90 26.29
CA GLY A 103 -9.21 12.54 25.85
C GLY A 103 -9.19 12.96 24.39
N ASP A 104 -9.68 14.16 24.11
CA ASP A 104 -9.73 14.72 22.76
C ASP A 104 -8.43 15.47 22.44
N LEU A 105 -7.88 15.30 21.23
CA LEU A 105 -6.69 16.01 20.78
C LEU A 105 -7.10 17.17 19.86
N VAL A 106 -6.86 18.40 20.27
CA VAL A 106 -7.18 19.60 19.48
C VAL A 106 -6.04 19.84 18.47
N LEU A 107 -6.34 19.63 17.19
CA LEU A 107 -5.40 19.82 16.09
C LEU A 107 -5.35 21.30 15.64
N ASN A 108 -6.52 21.95 15.56
CA ASN A 108 -6.63 23.34 15.14
C ASN A 108 -7.74 24.05 15.93
N PRO A 109 -7.38 24.86 16.92
CA PRO A 109 -8.38 25.55 17.74
C PRO A 109 -9.12 26.66 16.97
N GLU A 110 -8.48 27.28 15.97
CA GLU A 110 -9.10 28.36 15.19
C GLU A 110 -10.23 27.83 14.29
N GLN A 111 -10.06 26.63 13.74
CA GLN A 111 -11.05 25.96 12.89
C GLN A 111 -11.89 24.92 13.65
N ASN A 112 -11.66 24.78 14.97
CA ASN A 112 -12.34 23.80 15.82
C ASN A 112 -12.17 22.35 15.29
N ILE A 113 -10.97 22.02 14.80
CA ILE A 113 -10.65 20.65 14.35
C ILE A 113 -10.12 19.87 15.54
N VAL A 114 -10.83 18.80 15.87
CA VAL A 114 -10.54 17.98 17.05
C VAL A 114 -10.59 16.49 16.66
N MET A 115 -9.54 15.77 16.98
CA MET A 115 -9.52 14.32 16.94
C MET A 115 -10.10 13.79 18.24
N ARG A 116 -11.32 13.24 18.18
CA ARG A 116 -12.03 12.81 19.37
C ARG A 116 -11.54 11.45 19.85
N GLY A 117 -11.19 11.33 21.10
CA GLY A 117 -10.77 10.07 21.71
C GLY A 117 -11.86 8.98 21.70
N SER A 118 -13.14 9.35 21.52
CA SER A 118 -14.26 8.41 21.30
C SER A 118 -14.23 7.78 19.91
N ASP A 119 -13.79 8.53 18.89
CA ASP A 119 -13.78 8.12 17.49
C ASP A 119 -12.49 7.37 17.15
N PHE A 120 -11.42 7.65 17.90
CA PHE A 120 -10.09 7.07 17.78
C PHE A 120 -9.63 6.45 19.12
N PRO A 121 -10.20 5.31 19.54
CA PRO A 121 -9.89 4.69 20.83
C PRO A 121 -8.43 4.26 20.98
N GLU A 122 -7.71 4.05 19.87
CA GLU A 122 -6.29 3.70 19.81
C GLU A 122 -5.39 4.80 20.39
N LEU A 123 -5.80 6.06 20.35
CA LEU A 123 -5.07 7.17 20.96
C LEU A 123 -4.71 6.92 22.43
N LYS A 124 -5.51 6.10 23.14
CA LYS A 124 -5.22 5.72 24.53
C LYS A 124 -3.86 5.06 24.71
N LYS A 125 -3.32 4.42 23.68
CA LYS A 125 -1.98 3.80 23.71
C LYS A 125 -0.86 4.86 23.83
N PHE A 126 -1.16 6.11 23.49
CA PHE A 126 -0.16 7.20 23.36
C PHE A 126 -0.29 8.27 24.44
N ILE A 127 -1.07 8.04 25.49
CA ILE A 127 -1.16 8.97 26.64
C ILE A 127 0.22 9.21 27.26
N GLY A 128 0.55 10.48 27.46
CA GLY A 128 1.84 10.92 27.98
C GLY A 128 2.97 10.94 26.93
N GLN A 129 2.62 10.95 25.65
CA GLN A 129 3.58 10.98 24.54
C GLN A 129 3.37 12.20 23.65
N ASP A 130 4.43 12.57 22.94
CA ASP A 130 4.38 13.57 21.89
C ASP A 130 4.00 12.92 20.56
N LEU A 131 3.01 13.51 19.88
CA LEU A 131 2.48 13.03 18.60
C LEU A 131 2.82 14.02 17.48
N VAL A 132 3.32 13.52 16.37
CA VAL A 132 3.43 14.32 15.14
C VAL A 132 2.08 14.31 14.45
N CYS A 133 1.51 15.48 14.26
CA CYS A 133 0.18 15.68 13.67
C CYS A 133 0.23 16.78 12.60
N THR A 134 -0.85 16.91 11.82
CA THR A 134 -1.13 18.12 11.03
C THR A 134 -2.06 19.06 11.82
N ASP A 135 -2.38 20.22 11.25
CA ASP A 135 -3.45 21.07 11.74
C ASP A 135 -4.85 20.52 11.41
N GLY A 136 -4.96 19.31 10.88
CA GLY A 136 -6.20 18.64 10.53
C GLY A 136 -6.87 19.13 9.24
N THR A 137 -6.23 20.05 8.50
CA THR A 137 -6.74 20.53 7.20
C THR A 137 -6.22 19.73 6.03
N THR A 138 -5.18 18.91 6.27
CA THR A 138 -4.51 18.07 5.27
C THR A 138 -4.20 16.70 5.82
N LEU A 139 -3.86 15.76 4.94
CA LEU A 139 -3.14 14.55 5.30
C LEU A 139 -1.78 14.91 5.91
N LEU A 140 -1.27 14.11 6.84
CA LEU A 140 0.13 14.22 7.32
C LEU A 140 1.11 13.62 6.30
N GLY A 141 0.74 12.50 5.70
CA GLY A 141 1.60 11.72 4.80
C GLY A 141 2.72 11.00 5.56
N ALA A 142 2.46 10.55 6.80
CA ALA A 142 3.39 9.70 7.52
C ALA A 142 3.59 8.36 6.81
N ASP A 143 2.56 7.88 6.20
CA ASP A 143 2.53 6.79 5.24
C ASP A 143 2.91 7.35 3.86
N ASP A 144 4.10 7.04 3.28
CA ASP A 144 5.17 6.30 3.99
C ASP A 144 6.45 7.15 4.17
N LYS A 145 6.30 8.47 4.30
CA LYS A 145 7.43 9.37 4.56
C LYS A 145 8.11 9.09 5.91
N ALA A 146 7.42 8.36 6.82
CA ALA A 146 8.01 7.92 8.07
C ALA A 146 9.04 6.79 7.82
N GLY A 147 8.69 5.79 7.00
CA GLY A 147 9.63 4.75 6.58
C GLY A 147 10.87 5.34 5.90
N ILE A 148 10.67 6.31 4.99
CA ILE A 148 11.80 7.04 4.40
C ILE A 148 12.67 7.71 5.46
N ALA A 149 12.06 8.42 6.42
CA ALA A 149 12.79 9.13 7.47
C ALA A 149 13.59 8.17 8.36
N ILE A 150 13.03 7.00 8.67
CA ILE A 150 13.68 5.94 9.45
C ILE A 150 14.87 5.36 8.66
N ILE A 151 14.70 5.02 7.41
CA ILE A 151 15.77 4.48 6.54
C ILE A 151 16.93 5.47 6.48
N LEU A 152 16.67 6.75 6.18
CA LEU A 152 17.74 7.74 6.05
C LEU A 152 18.39 8.08 7.38
N GLN A 153 17.66 8.01 8.50
CA GLN A 153 18.25 8.14 9.84
C GLN A 153 19.21 6.99 10.13
N ALA A 154 18.80 5.75 9.83
CA ALA A 154 19.67 4.58 10.00
C ALA A 154 20.93 4.67 9.14
N VAL A 155 20.81 5.11 7.89
CA VAL A 155 21.95 5.34 6.98
C VAL A 155 22.92 6.38 7.57
N GLU A 156 22.41 7.52 8.02
CA GLU A 156 23.23 8.56 8.63
C GLU A 156 23.98 8.06 9.87
N GLU A 157 23.32 7.29 10.73
CA GLU A 157 23.93 6.72 11.94
C GLU A 157 25.00 5.69 11.58
N LEU A 158 24.72 4.77 10.67
CA LEU A 158 25.70 3.78 10.17
C LEU A 158 26.97 4.44 9.66
N LEU A 159 26.82 5.49 8.84
CA LEU A 159 27.95 6.22 8.26
C LEU A 159 28.72 7.02 9.32
N ALA A 160 28.01 7.68 10.26
CA ALA A 160 28.64 8.48 11.31
C ALA A 160 29.43 7.62 12.32
N GLU A 161 28.95 6.43 12.63
CA GLU A 161 29.55 5.51 13.58
C GLU A 161 30.60 4.58 12.93
N ASN A 162 30.70 4.56 11.59
CA ASN A 162 31.46 3.57 10.84
C ASN A 162 31.13 2.14 11.28
N ALA A 163 29.87 1.87 11.55
CA ALA A 163 29.42 0.57 12.03
C ALA A 163 29.64 -0.52 10.94
N PRO A 164 30.09 -1.72 11.30
CA PRO A 164 30.25 -2.82 10.35
C PRO A 164 28.89 -3.23 9.76
N HIS A 165 28.79 -3.32 8.44
CA HIS A 165 27.57 -3.74 7.74
C HIS A 165 27.87 -4.41 6.38
N GLY A 166 26.98 -5.32 5.94
CA GLY A 166 26.96 -5.83 4.58
C GLY A 166 26.53 -4.74 3.58
N ALA A 167 26.52 -5.06 2.30
CA ALA A 167 26.02 -4.11 1.31
C ALA A 167 24.53 -3.82 1.51
N ILE A 168 24.15 -2.53 1.45
CA ILE A 168 22.77 -2.08 1.62
C ILE A 168 22.31 -1.39 0.33
N LYS A 169 21.11 -1.73 -0.13
CA LYS A 169 20.45 -1.10 -1.24
C LYS A 169 19.26 -0.29 -0.73
N LEU A 170 19.10 0.91 -1.24
CA LEU A 170 17.98 1.79 -0.92
C LEU A 170 17.11 1.97 -2.15
N GLY A 171 15.81 1.77 -2.00
CA GLY A 171 14.82 1.95 -3.06
C GLY A 171 13.64 2.77 -2.55
N PHE A 172 13.34 3.90 -3.21
CA PHE A 172 12.14 4.67 -2.90
C PHE A 172 11.23 4.71 -4.11
N THR A 173 9.97 4.31 -3.92
CA THR A 173 9.03 4.05 -5.01
C THR A 173 7.99 5.16 -5.13
N PRO A 174 7.55 5.50 -6.35
CA PRO A 174 6.35 6.29 -6.59
C PRO A 174 5.10 5.41 -6.65
N ASP A 175 3.91 6.02 -6.62
CA ASP A 175 2.61 5.41 -6.99
C ASP A 175 2.22 4.14 -6.21
N GLU A 176 2.71 3.96 -4.99
CA GLU A 176 2.34 2.82 -4.15
C GLU A 176 0.86 2.89 -3.79
N GLU A 177 0.37 4.03 -3.35
CA GLU A 177 -0.99 4.31 -2.88
C GLU A 177 -2.10 4.06 -3.93
N ILE A 178 -1.70 3.95 -5.18
CA ILE A 178 -2.59 3.57 -6.29
C ILE A 178 -2.30 2.15 -6.83
N GLY A 179 -1.49 1.37 -6.10
CA GLY A 179 -1.16 -0.02 -6.41
C GLY A 179 -0.17 -0.21 -7.56
N LEU A 180 0.62 0.80 -7.90
CA LEU A 180 1.58 0.76 -9.01
C LEU A 180 3.04 0.84 -8.56
N GLY A 181 3.32 0.91 -7.27
CA GLY A 181 4.66 1.10 -6.71
C GLY A 181 5.72 0.12 -7.20
N ALA A 182 5.37 -1.13 -7.44
CA ALA A 182 6.30 -2.15 -7.95
C ALA A 182 6.35 -2.24 -9.49
N SER A 183 5.49 -1.53 -10.21
CA SER A 183 5.22 -1.77 -11.65
C SER A 183 6.42 -1.57 -12.57
N LYS A 184 7.33 -0.67 -12.22
CA LYS A 184 8.54 -0.33 -12.99
C LYS A 184 9.83 -0.43 -12.17
N PHE A 185 9.76 -0.97 -10.96
CA PHE A 185 10.93 -1.14 -10.11
C PHE A 185 11.94 -2.07 -10.77
N ASP A 186 13.17 -1.61 -10.95
CA ASP A 186 14.25 -2.42 -11.52
C ASP A 186 14.83 -3.40 -10.48
N VAL A 187 14.12 -4.48 -10.23
CA VAL A 187 14.53 -5.53 -9.28
C VAL A 187 15.93 -6.07 -9.59
N LYS A 188 16.26 -6.23 -10.88
CA LYS A 188 17.55 -6.76 -11.29
C LYS A 188 18.69 -5.76 -11.07
N GLY A 189 18.46 -4.50 -11.43
CA GLY A 189 19.45 -3.44 -11.21
C GLY A 189 19.59 -3.07 -9.73
N PHE A 190 18.52 -3.18 -8.96
CA PHE A 190 18.54 -3.02 -7.51
C PHE A 190 19.48 -4.00 -6.84
N GLY A 191 19.44 -5.28 -7.23
CA GLY A 191 20.47 -6.28 -6.91
C GLY A 191 20.62 -6.58 -5.42
N ALA A 192 19.54 -6.51 -4.65
CA ALA A 192 19.48 -7.04 -3.28
C ALA A 192 19.15 -8.54 -3.31
N ASP A 193 19.70 -9.30 -2.35
CA ASP A 193 19.34 -10.72 -2.16
C ASP A 193 17.92 -10.84 -1.60
N PHE A 194 17.54 -9.91 -0.72
CA PHE A 194 16.19 -9.71 -0.20
C PHE A 194 16.01 -8.26 0.26
N ALA A 195 14.77 -7.83 0.49
CA ALA A 195 14.47 -6.48 0.92
C ALA A 195 13.38 -6.46 2.00
N TYR A 196 13.44 -5.42 2.84
CA TYR A 196 12.37 -5.07 3.75
C TYR A 196 11.74 -3.77 3.27
N THR A 197 10.40 -3.75 3.23
CA THR A 197 9.63 -2.52 3.03
C THR A 197 9.25 -1.99 4.41
N LEU A 198 9.62 -0.74 4.69
CA LEU A 198 9.29 -0.07 5.94
C LEU A 198 8.05 0.78 5.72
N ASP A 199 6.88 0.15 5.84
CA ASP A 199 5.61 0.75 5.51
C ASP A 199 4.54 0.32 6.49
N GLY A 200 3.65 1.24 6.87
CA GLY A 200 2.42 1.05 7.61
C GLY A 200 2.44 0.26 8.91
N GLY A 201 1.28 0.05 9.48
CA GLY A 201 1.03 -0.88 10.58
C GLY A 201 1.39 -0.41 12.00
N ASP A 202 1.08 -1.25 12.98
CA ASP A 202 1.54 -1.08 14.37
C ASP A 202 3.02 -1.46 14.44
N ILE A 203 3.82 -0.72 15.21
CA ILE A 203 5.27 -0.98 15.40
C ILE A 203 5.58 -2.42 15.85
N THR A 204 4.58 -3.14 16.32
CA THR A 204 4.71 -4.54 16.71
C THR A 204 4.48 -5.51 15.58
N ASP A 205 3.98 -5.05 14.45
CA ASP A 205 3.59 -5.92 13.35
C ASP A 205 4.74 -6.05 12.33
N TYR A 206 4.81 -7.18 11.71
CA TYR A 206 5.58 -7.46 10.50
C TYR A 206 4.78 -8.45 9.65
N GLU A 207 4.78 -8.21 8.36
CA GLU A 207 4.02 -9.00 7.41
C GLU A 207 4.97 -9.75 6.48
N TYR A 208 4.71 -11.03 6.30
CA TYR A 208 5.42 -11.91 5.36
C TYR A 208 4.44 -12.75 4.53
N GLU A 209 3.16 -12.47 4.65
CA GLU A 209 2.09 -13.04 3.84
C GLU A 209 1.20 -11.93 3.29
N THR A 210 0.80 -12.09 2.03
CA THR A 210 -0.17 -11.24 1.37
C THR A 210 -1.28 -12.11 0.78
N PHE A 211 -2.32 -11.51 0.25
CA PHE A 211 -3.26 -12.25 -0.58
C PHE A 211 -2.64 -12.62 -1.93
N ASN A 212 -3.16 -13.70 -2.55
CA ASN A 212 -3.22 -13.77 -4.00
C ASN A 212 -4.37 -12.89 -4.46
N ALA A 213 -4.15 -12.08 -5.48
CA ALA A 213 -5.04 -11.01 -5.87
C ALA A 213 -5.37 -11.04 -7.36
N ALA A 214 -6.64 -10.87 -7.69
CA ALA A 214 -7.09 -10.61 -9.04
C ALA A 214 -8.17 -9.54 -9.07
N LYS A 215 -8.24 -8.83 -10.19
CA LYS A 215 -9.38 -8.00 -10.58
C LYS A 215 -10.17 -8.74 -11.64
N SER A 216 -11.49 -8.73 -11.52
CA SER A 216 -12.37 -9.33 -12.51
C SER A 216 -13.44 -8.34 -12.96
N VAL A 217 -13.54 -8.13 -14.25
CA VAL A 217 -14.60 -7.33 -14.88
C VAL A 217 -15.61 -8.27 -15.50
N VAL A 218 -16.83 -8.22 -15.01
CA VAL A 218 -17.95 -9.00 -15.52
C VAL A 218 -18.84 -8.08 -16.34
N THR A 219 -18.98 -8.36 -17.63
CA THR A 219 -19.86 -7.61 -18.54
C THR A 219 -21.06 -8.45 -18.91
N VAL A 220 -22.25 -7.90 -18.72
CA VAL A 220 -23.52 -8.52 -19.07
C VAL A 220 -24.12 -7.80 -20.26
N HIS A 221 -24.38 -8.55 -21.33
CA HIS A 221 -24.99 -8.04 -22.55
C HIS A 221 -26.50 -8.33 -22.56
N GLY A 222 -27.27 -7.27 -22.55
CA GLY A 222 -28.72 -7.30 -22.61
C GLY A 222 -29.28 -7.08 -24.00
N PHE A 223 -30.60 -7.08 -24.09
CA PHE A 223 -31.34 -6.74 -25.30
C PHE A 223 -32.58 -5.91 -24.94
N SER A 224 -32.55 -4.63 -25.25
CA SER A 224 -33.64 -3.71 -24.98
C SER A 224 -34.72 -3.77 -26.09
N ILE A 225 -35.97 -3.69 -25.68
CA ILE A 225 -37.13 -3.62 -26.56
C ILE A 225 -38.23 -2.84 -25.83
N HIS A 226 -39.17 -2.27 -26.58
CA HIS A 226 -40.28 -1.52 -26.00
C HIS A 226 -41.03 -2.34 -24.93
N PRO A 227 -41.17 -1.83 -23.69
CA PRO A 227 -41.73 -2.62 -22.59
C PRO A 227 -43.09 -3.25 -22.86
N GLY A 228 -43.97 -2.59 -23.62
CA GLY A 228 -45.28 -3.10 -23.96
C GLY A 228 -45.29 -4.36 -24.87
N THR A 229 -44.15 -4.72 -25.48
CA THR A 229 -44.00 -5.87 -26.37
C THR A 229 -42.80 -6.75 -26.00
N SER A 230 -42.32 -6.63 -24.78
CA SER A 230 -41.03 -7.18 -24.32
C SER A 230 -41.11 -8.61 -23.79
N LYS A 231 -42.32 -9.15 -23.56
CA LYS A 231 -42.49 -10.49 -22.97
C LYS A 231 -41.70 -11.53 -23.75
N ASP A 232 -40.90 -12.33 -23.05
CA ASP A 232 -40.04 -13.42 -23.53
C ASP A 232 -38.97 -12.97 -24.57
N ARG A 233 -38.72 -11.67 -24.69
CA ARG A 233 -37.79 -11.11 -25.68
C ARG A 233 -36.72 -10.18 -25.08
N MET A 234 -37.09 -9.37 -24.08
CA MET A 234 -36.16 -8.46 -23.44
C MET A 234 -35.18 -9.23 -22.54
N LYS A 235 -33.91 -8.88 -22.64
CA LYS A 235 -32.87 -9.28 -21.67
C LYS A 235 -32.39 -8.03 -20.97
N ASN A 236 -32.79 -7.83 -19.72
CA ASN A 236 -32.37 -6.69 -18.95
C ASN A 236 -31.03 -7.00 -18.27
N ALA A 237 -29.95 -6.37 -18.75
CA ALA A 237 -28.61 -6.61 -18.28
C ALA A 237 -28.45 -6.30 -16.77
N LEU A 238 -29.15 -5.29 -16.22
CA LEU A 238 -29.11 -4.98 -14.79
C LEU A 238 -29.67 -6.13 -13.94
N LEU A 239 -30.81 -6.71 -14.34
CA LEU A 239 -31.42 -7.83 -13.60
C LEU A 239 -30.58 -9.09 -13.72
N ILE A 240 -29.99 -9.34 -14.88
CA ILE A 240 -29.09 -10.47 -15.11
C ILE A 240 -27.80 -10.30 -14.29
N ALA A 241 -27.26 -9.09 -14.18
CA ALA A 241 -26.11 -8.79 -13.34
C ALA A 241 -26.38 -9.07 -11.85
N MET A 242 -27.56 -8.70 -11.34
CA MET A 242 -27.97 -9.06 -9.97
C MET A 242 -28.09 -10.58 -9.80
N GLU A 243 -28.63 -11.29 -10.81
CA GLU A 243 -28.71 -12.75 -10.79
C GLU A 243 -27.32 -13.39 -10.78
N TYR A 244 -26.38 -12.87 -11.58
CA TYR A 244 -24.98 -13.32 -11.58
C TYR A 244 -24.36 -13.15 -10.20
N ASN A 245 -24.47 -11.95 -9.60
CA ASN A 245 -23.94 -11.70 -8.26
C ASN A 245 -24.55 -12.65 -7.22
N ALA A 246 -25.82 -13.00 -7.33
CA ALA A 246 -26.49 -13.93 -6.42
C ALA A 246 -26.01 -15.40 -6.55
N LEU A 247 -25.27 -15.75 -7.61
CA LEU A 247 -24.65 -17.07 -7.78
C LEU A 247 -23.31 -17.18 -7.06
N LEU A 248 -22.72 -16.06 -6.66
CA LEU A 248 -21.49 -16.06 -5.87
C LEU A 248 -21.81 -16.33 -4.40
N PRO A 249 -20.86 -16.91 -3.62
CA PRO A 249 -21.07 -17.18 -2.20
C PRO A 249 -21.36 -15.90 -1.42
N ALA A 250 -22.57 -15.77 -0.88
CA ALA A 250 -23.06 -14.53 -0.29
C ALA A 250 -22.31 -14.07 0.97
N LEU A 251 -21.68 -15.02 1.70
CA LEU A 251 -20.93 -14.72 2.93
C LEU A 251 -19.41 -14.63 2.71
N GLU A 252 -18.94 -14.83 1.50
CA GLU A 252 -17.53 -14.67 1.16
C GLU A 252 -17.24 -13.26 0.65
N THR A 253 -17.48 -12.28 1.51
CA THR A 253 -17.27 -10.85 1.26
C THR A 253 -16.43 -10.25 2.39
N PRO A 254 -15.74 -9.10 2.18
CA PRO A 254 -14.90 -8.49 3.21
C PRO A 254 -15.60 -8.23 4.55
N SER A 255 -16.92 -8.00 4.54
CA SER A 255 -17.71 -7.78 5.76
C SER A 255 -18.06 -9.04 6.53
N HIS A 256 -17.72 -10.24 6.02
CA HIS A 256 -18.07 -11.53 6.62
C HIS A 256 -16.86 -12.46 6.76
N THR A 257 -15.70 -12.04 6.34
CA THR A 257 -14.48 -12.85 6.34
C THR A 257 -13.43 -12.25 7.25
N GLU A 258 -12.57 -13.09 7.83
CA GLU A 258 -11.46 -12.70 8.70
C GLU A 258 -10.24 -13.61 8.53
N GLY A 259 -9.09 -13.17 9.02
CA GLY A 259 -7.84 -13.94 9.01
C GLY A 259 -7.47 -14.41 7.60
N TYR A 260 -7.33 -15.73 7.42
CA TYR A 260 -6.93 -16.36 6.16
C TYR A 260 -8.10 -16.67 5.19
N GLU A 261 -9.28 -16.16 5.48
CA GLU A 261 -10.45 -16.36 4.61
C GLU A 261 -10.36 -15.44 3.40
N GLY A 262 -10.62 -16.00 2.23
CA GLY A 262 -10.66 -15.22 1.00
C GLY A 262 -12.06 -14.71 0.68
N PHE A 263 -12.17 -13.77 -0.25
CA PHE A 263 -13.44 -13.12 -0.55
C PHE A 263 -13.58 -12.70 -2.02
N PHE A 264 -14.84 -12.41 -2.40
CA PHE A 264 -15.24 -11.65 -3.57
C PHE A 264 -15.73 -10.28 -3.11
N HIS A 265 -15.15 -9.21 -3.60
CA HIS A 265 -15.60 -7.86 -3.29
C HIS A 265 -16.10 -7.16 -4.55
N LEU A 266 -17.42 -6.99 -4.67
CA LEU A 266 -18.00 -6.14 -5.70
C LEU A 266 -17.71 -4.68 -5.33
N GLN A 267 -16.80 -4.05 -6.04
CA GLN A 267 -16.41 -2.66 -5.81
C GLN A 267 -17.31 -1.68 -6.54
N GLU A 268 -17.67 -2.03 -7.77
CA GLU A 268 -18.37 -1.11 -8.65
C GLU A 268 -19.37 -1.85 -9.54
N MET A 269 -20.52 -1.23 -9.77
CA MET A 269 -21.54 -1.74 -10.70
C MET A 269 -22.18 -0.57 -11.45
N HIS A 270 -22.11 -0.64 -12.78
CA HIS A 270 -22.73 0.33 -13.69
C HIS A 270 -23.60 -0.38 -14.71
N GLY A 271 -24.60 0.33 -15.25
CA GLY A 271 -25.30 -0.24 -16.40
C GLY A 271 -26.65 0.35 -16.72
N LYS A 272 -27.22 -0.21 -17.77
CA LYS A 272 -28.55 0.01 -18.30
C LYS A 272 -29.09 -1.30 -18.86
N VAL A 273 -30.27 -1.26 -19.48
CA VAL A 273 -30.94 -2.48 -19.99
C VAL A 273 -30.08 -3.24 -21.01
N GLU A 274 -29.33 -2.52 -21.85
CA GLU A 274 -28.53 -3.10 -22.92
C GLU A 274 -27.22 -3.69 -22.45
N GLU A 275 -26.64 -3.12 -21.39
CA GLU A 275 -25.34 -3.56 -20.88
C GLU A 275 -25.19 -3.18 -19.41
N ALA A 276 -24.56 -4.06 -18.63
CA ALA A 276 -24.15 -3.78 -17.27
C ALA A 276 -22.74 -4.33 -17.04
N THR A 277 -21.97 -3.63 -16.24
CA THR A 277 -20.61 -4.03 -15.83
C THR A 277 -20.54 -4.10 -14.32
N MET A 278 -19.78 -5.08 -13.82
CA MET A 278 -19.46 -5.27 -12.41
C MET A 278 -17.95 -5.45 -12.28
N GLU A 279 -17.32 -4.71 -11.38
CA GLU A 279 -15.90 -4.86 -11.05
C GLU A 279 -15.75 -5.56 -9.70
N TYR A 280 -15.01 -6.66 -9.70
CA TYR A 280 -14.72 -7.43 -8.50
C TYR A 280 -13.24 -7.43 -8.19
N ILE A 281 -12.92 -7.36 -6.91
CA ILE A 281 -11.64 -7.80 -6.37
C ILE A 281 -11.81 -9.22 -5.82
N ILE A 282 -10.86 -10.09 -6.15
CA ILE A 282 -10.78 -11.45 -5.63
C ILE A 282 -9.52 -11.57 -4.80
N ARG A 283 -9.64 -12.07 -3.58
CA ARG A 283 -8.54 -12.28 -2.65
C ARG A 283 -8.62 -13.65 -2.00
N ASP A 284 -7.48 -14.32 -1.87
CA ASP A 284 -7.32 -15.50 -1.02
C ASP A 284 -5.84 -15.73 -0.71
N HIS A 285 -5.50 -16.11 0.52
CA HIS A 285 -4.12 -16.45 0.89
C HIS A 285 -3.66 -17.76 0.23
N SER A 286 -4.56 -18.73 0.05
CA SER A 286 -4.24 -19.99 -0.62
C SER A 286 -4.34 -19.84 -2.13
N MET A 287 -3.28 -20.16 -2.87
CA MET A 287 -3.28 -20.18 -4.33
C MET A 287 -4.34 -21.15 -4.89
N GLU A 288 -4.54 -22.30 -4.26
CA GLU A 288 -5.55 -23.28 -4.68
C GLU A 288 -6.95 -22.68 -4.56
N ARG A 289 -7.31 -22.12 -3.40
CA ARG A 289 -8.62 -21.48 -3.19
C ARG A 289 -8.81 -20.25 -4.05
N PHE A 290 -7.77 -19.48 -4.26
CA PHE A 290 -7.78 -18.34 -5.18
C PHE A 290 -8.19 -18.77 -6.60
N ARG A 291 -7.59 -19.84 -7.14
CA ARG A 291 -7.95 -20.40 -8.45
C ARG A 291 -9.36 -20.97 -8.47
N GLN A 292 -9.80 -21.59 -7.37
CA GLN A 292 -11.19 -22.05 -7.23
C GLN A 292 -12.17 -20.87 -7.27
N ARG A 293 -11.87 -19.72 -6.64
CA ARG A 293 -12.71 -18.51 -6.72
C ARG A 293 -12.87 -18.00 -8.13
N ILE A 294 -11.79 -17.93 -8.90
CA ILE A 294 -11.85 -17.55 -10.31
C ILE A 294 -12.72 -18.55 -11.09
N ALA A 295 -12.59 -19.85 -10.82
CA ALA A 295 -13.43 -20.87 -11.46
C ALA A 295 -14.92 -20.71 -11.09
N VAL A 296 -15.26 -20.33 -9.86
CA VAL A 296 -16.65 -20.05 -9.45
C VAL A 296 -17.24 -18.89 -10.25
N MET A 297 -16.50 -17.81 -10.48
CA MET A 297 -16.96 -16.68 -11.29
C MET A 297 -17.25 -17.11 -12.74
N ASN A 298 -16.37 -17.90 -13.33
CA ASN A 298 -16.59 -18.44 -14.69
C ASN A 298 -17.78 -19.40 -14.74
N ALA A 299 -17.95 -20.25 -13.73
CA ALA A 299 -19.09 -21.18 -13.67
C ALA A 299 -20.42 -20.42 -13.50
N ALA A 300 -20.45 -19.31 -12.77
CA ALA A 300 -21.61 -18.43 -12.67
C ALA A 300 -21.97 -17.83 -14.04
N ALA A 301 -20.98 -17.37 -14.82
CA ALA A 301 -21.19 -16.87 -16.18
C ALA A 301 -21.77 -17.95 -17.10
N GLU A 302 -21.22 -19.16 -17.06
CA GLU A 302 -21.74 -20.29 -17.83
C GLU A 302 -23.19 -20.64 -17.45
N GLN A 303 -23.56 -20.51 -16.17
CA GLN A 303 -24.92 -20.75 -15.73
C GLN A 303 -25.89 -19.70 -16.28
N ILE A 304 -25.50 -18.43 -16.29
CA ILE A 304 -26.29 -17.36 -16.91
C ILE A 304 -26.39 -17.58 -18.42
N ASP A 305 -25.30 -17.93 -19.08
CA ASP A 305 -25.29 -18.21 -20.53
C ASP A 305 -26.22 -19.38 -20.91
N ARG A 306 -26.28 -20.43 -20.08
CA ARG A 306 -27.23 -21.53 -20.29
C ARG A 306 -28.69 -21.06 -20.26
N ARG A 307 -28.99 -20.06 -19.40
CA ARG A 307 -30.37 -19.54 -19.26
C ARG A 307 -30.74 -18.48 -20.30
N TYR A 308 -29.84 -17.58 -20.60
CA TYR A 308 -30.12 -16.41 -21.43
C TYR A 308 -29.49 -16.48 -22.83
N GLY A 309 -28.67 -17.48 -23.10
CA GLY A 309 -27.96 -17.68 -24.37
C GLY A 309 -26.48 -17.33 -24.26
N LYS A 310 -25.67 -18.06 -25.02
CA LYS A 310 -24.21 -17.94 -25.03
C LYS A 310 -23.76 -16.51 -25.32
N GLY A 311 -22.80 -16.04 -24.59
CA GLY A 311 -22.23 -14.70 -24.72
C GLY A 311 -23.08 -13.60 -24.05
N THR A 312 -24.05 -13.95 -23.20
CA THR A 312 -24.78 -13.00 -22.37
C THR A 312 -23.89 -12.43 -21.28
N VAL A 313 -22.95 -13.23 -20.73
CA VAL A 313 -21.97 -12.78 -19.72
C VAL A 313 -20.57 -13.07 -20.22
N THR A 314 -19.69 -12.09 -20.07
CA THR A 314 -18.25 -12.26 -20.25
C THR A 314 -17.56 -11.91 -18.95
N VAL A 315 -16.52 -12.69 -18.59
CA VAL A 315 -15.70 -12.49 -17.40
C VAL A 315 -14.26 -12.30 -17.85
N ASP A 316 -13.69 -11.14 -17.59
CA ASP A 316 -12.28 -10.84 -17.82
C ASP A 316 -11.59 -10.73 -16.45
N THR A 317 -10.73 -11.69 -16.15
CA THR A 317 -10.01 -11.76 -14.89
C THR A 317 -8.51 -11.59 -15.13
N GLN A 318 -7.91 -10.65 -14.41
CA GLN A 318 -6.49 -10.35 -14.47
C GLN A 318 -5.88 -10.53 -13.08
N ASP A 319 -4.87 -11.40 -13.00
CA ASP A 319 -4.07 -11.54 -11.79
C ASP A 319 -3.29 -10.25 -11.55
N GLN A 320 -3.24 -9.79 -10.28
CA GLN A 320 -2.54 -8.56 -9.89
C GLN A 320 -1.22 -8.89 -9.21
N TYR A 321 -1.26 -9.71 -8.18
CA TYR A 321 -0.07 -10.20 -7.46
C TYR A 321 -0.39 -11.52 -6.76
N TYR A 322 0.65 -12.17 -6.25
CA TYR A 322 0.54 -13.44 -5.53
C TYR A 322 1.08 -13.29 -4.11
N ASN A 323 0.62 -14.18 -3.23
CA ASN A 323 1.06 -14.24 -1.84
C ASN A 323 2.60 -14.43 -1.79
N MET A 324 3.29 -13.46 -1.18
CA MET A 324 4.75 -13.52 -1.04
C MET A 324 5.22 -14.72 -0.20
N TYR A 325 4.38 -15.27 0.66
CA TYR A 325 4.69 -16.46 1.44
C TYR A 325 5.08 -17.65 0.56
N GLU A 326 4.53 -17.76 -0.65
CA GLU A 326 4.89 -18.84 -1.58
C GLU A 326 6.38 -18.85 -1.96
N VAL A 327 7.04 -17.70 -1.86
CA VAL A 327 8.49 -17.56 -2.05
C VAL A 327 9.20 -17.57 -0.69
N LEU A 328 8.70 -16.83 0.29
CA LEU A 328 9.37 -16.66 1.59
C LEU A 328 9.38 -17.92 2.45
N LYS A 329 8.42 -18.83 2.29
CA LYS A 329 8.38 -20.10 3.07
C LYS A 329 9.66 -20.94 2.99
N ASP A 330 10.42 -20.80 1.91
CA ASP A 330 11.70 -21.49 1.72
C ASP A 330 12.91 -20.64 2.21
N HIS A 331 12.63 -19.42 2.75
CA HIS A 331 13.60 -18.41 3.18
C HIS A 331 13.18 -17.72 4.49
N MET A 332 12.64 -18.50 5.43
CA MET A 332 12.12 -17.96 6.70
C MET A 332 13.20 -17.31 7.57
N GLU A 333 14.48 -17.58 7.33
CA GLU A 333 15.61 -16.91 7.97
C GLU A 333 15.56 -15.38 7.81
N ILE A 334 14.97 -14.88 6.73
CA ILE A 334 14.78 -13.42 6.47
C ILE A 334 13.77 -12.85 7.47
N VAL A 335 12.68 -13.56 7.71
CA VAL A 335 11.64 -13.18 8.68
C VAL A 335 12.17 -13.26 10.10
N GLU A 336 12.90 -14.34 10.43
CA GLU A 336 13.53 -14.53 11.74
C GLU A 336 14.55 -13.42 12.05
N LEU A 337 15.29 -12.95 11.04
CA LEU A 337 16.23 -11.83 11.18
C LEU A 337 15.50 -10.53 11.55
N ALA A 338 14.41 -10.21 10.88
CA ALA A 338 13.58 -9.03 11.20
C ALA A 338 12.99 -9.12 12.62
N GLU A 339 12.51 -10.31 13.01
CA GLU A 339 12.00 -10.55 14.35
C GLU A 339 13.08 -10.40 15.42
N ALA A 340 14.28 -10.92 15.17
CA ALA A 340 15.42 -10.77 16.08
C ALA A 340 15.81 -9.31 16.27
N ALA A 341 15.97 -8.54 15.18
CA ALA A 341 16.26 -7.11 15.21
C ALA A 341 15.22 -6.35 16.04
N ARG A 342 13.93 -6.61 15.82
CA ARG A 342 12.83 -6.03 16.61
C ARG A 342 12.88 -6.41 18.10
N SER A 343 13.27 -7.65 18.42
CA SER A 343 13.35 -8.12 19.81
C SER A 343 14.53 -7.52 20.57
N GLU A 344 15.62 -7.19 19.88
CA GLU A 344 16.77 -6.50 20.47
C GLU A 344 16.45 -5.06 20.85
N GLU A 345 15.69 -4.32 20.04
CA GLU A 345 15.17 -3.00 20.42
C GLU A 345 14.38 -3.03 21.73
N ARG A 346 13.63 -4.10 21.99
CA ARG A 346 12.94 -4.27 23.28
C ARG A 346 13.88 -4.42 24.46
N ARG A 347 15.10 -4.94 24.25
CA ARG A 347 16.13 -5.12 25.29
C ARG A 347 16.96 -3.86 25.52
N VAL A 348 17.27 -3.13 24.45
CA VAL A 348 18.09 -1.89 24.49
C VAL A 348 17.20 -0.66 24.76
N GLY A 349 15.96 -0.69 24.39
CA GLY A 349 15.06 0.45 24.25
C GLY A 349 14.30 0.85 25.51
N LYS A 350 14.94 1.02 26.66
CA LYS A 350 14.36 1.91 27.68
C LYS A 350 14.63 3.39 27.41
N GLU A 351 15.55 3.72 26.52
CA GLU A 351 16.03 5.10 26.32
C GLU A 351 15.87 5.67 24.88
N CYS A 352 15.58 4.86 23.87
CA CYS A 352 15.40 5.34 22.49
C CYS A 352 14.11 4.77 21.89
N ARG A 353 12.97 5.30 22.33
CA ARG A 353 11.68 4.95 21.75
C ARG A 353 11.25 6.07 20.80
N SER A 354 11.69 6.01 19.56
CA SER A 354 10.95 6.65 18.46
C SER A 354 9.66 5.83 18.25
N ARG A 355 8.56 6.32 18.80
CA ARG A 355 7.26 5.68 18.65
C ARG A 355 6.51 6.42 17.57
N TRP A 356 6.32 5.77 16.47
CA TRP A 356 5.54 6.27 15.35
C TRP A 356 4.13 5.68 15.42
N SER A 357 3.15 6.51 15.26
CA SER A 357 1.76 6.07 15.08
C SER A 357 1.41 6.22 13.61
N PRO A 358 1.00 5.14 12.94
CA PRO A 358 0.54 5.19 11.55
C PRO A 358 -0.95 5.54 11.50
N TYR A 359 -1.35 6.74 11.98
CA TYR A 359 -2.73 7.18 11.79
C TYR A 359 -2.81 8.19 10.66
N HIS A 360 -3.58 7.80 9.68
CA HIS A 360 -4.00 8.61 8.55
C HIS A 360 -4.88 9.77 8.98
#